data_f5f7d946611cfcf8880ef24d8995befe
#
_entry.id   f5f7d946611cfcf8880ef24d8995befe
#
_cell.length_a   1.000
_cell.length_b   1.000
_cell.length_c   1.000
_cell.angle_alpha   90.00
_cell.angle_beta   90.00
_cell.angle_gamma   90.00
#
_symmetry.space_group_name_H-M   'P 1'
#
loop_
_entity.id
_entity.type
_entity.pdbx_description
1 polymer ?
#
loop_
_entity_poly.entity_id
_entity_poly.type
_entity_poly.pdbx_seq_one_letter_code
_entity_poly.pdbx_strand_id
1 'polypeptide(L)'
;LSSAGNGGKAVLFTRIKLQLLHQRGFLFEWAPVCIATGIGAYFSLRFEPDAVILWVIGGALAIILLGARYLDEAFSPIAIGIVLVLSGFLLAAHRAHDVAGPVLGWRYYGPIEGRVVNLDRSASDAVRITLDEVVLENVLPERTPTRVRISLHGDQTYSVTPAPGMRIMTTGHLSPPGGPVEPGGFDFQRHAWFAELGAVGYTRVPVLAIAAAQDGNAGLAVFRVRMAAAEHILEVLLADTGGFAVAVTTGSRSAISQQALDDLRASNLAHLLAISGLHMGLLTGFVFGLLRVSFALVPPLALRIPARKLAAAGALVAATGYLALSGGNVATERAFIMVAVALCAIMVNRRAISLRAVAIAATIVLILRPEALLGPGFQMSFAATTALVAVFGFMRDERISFGPKWLQPVLGVLLASGISGIATAPIGAAHFNAVSHYGLLANLLSVPVMGSVV
;
A
#
# COMPACT_ATOMS: atom_id res chain seq x y z
N LEU A 1 6.35 -1.45 -61.02
CA LEU A 1 6.70 -0.61 -59.82
C LEU A 1 6.00 -1.03 -58.51
N SER A 2 5.36 -2.24 -58.43
CA SER A 2 4.60 -2.66 -57.21
C SER A 2 5.27 -3.73 -56.32
N SER A 3 6.47 -4.23 -56.67
CA SER A 3 7.12 -5.31 -55.89
C SER A 3 8.10 -4.86 -54.80
N ALA A 4 8.52 -3.61 -54.79
CA ALA A 4 9.49 -3.10 -53.80
C ALA A 4 8.86 -2.81 -52.43
N GLY A 5 7.55 -2.58 -52.30
CA GLY A 5 6.88 -2.26 -51.05
C GLY A 5 6.62 -3.48 -50.14
N ASN A 6 6.57 -4.69 -50.68
CA ASN A 6 6.30 -5.90 -49.88
C ASN A 6 7.53 -6.45 -49.18
N GLY A 7 8.73 -6.25 -49.73
CA GLY A 7 9.98 -6.72 -49.14
C GLY A 7 10.31 -5.99 -47.82
N GLY A 8 10.09 -4.69 -47.79
CA GLY A 8 10.36 -3.87 -46.56
C GLY A 8 9.42 -4.24 -45.40
N LYS A 9 8.14 -4.48 -45.68
CA LYS A 9 7.16 -4.91 -44.67
C LYS A 9 7.46 -6.29 -44.11
N ALA A 10 7.86 -7.23 -44.97
CA ALA A 10 8.25 -8.59 -44.57
C ALA A 10 9.51 -8.60 -43.69
N VAL A 11 10.52 -7.81 -44.04
CA VAL A 11 11.76 -7.64 -43.23
C VAL A 11 11.45 -7.03 -41.86
N LEU A 12 10.61 -5.98 -41.79
CA LEU A 12 10.21 -5.34 -40.54
C LEU A 12 9.43 -6.33 -39.67
N PHE A 13 8.49 -7.07 -40.24
CA PHE A 13 7.70 -8.08 -39.54
C PHE A 13 8.58 -9.19 -38.94
N THR A 14 9.55 -9.69 -39.72
CA THR A 14 10.51 -10.70 -39.28
C THR A 14 11.41 -10.17 -38.14
N ARG A 15 11.84 -8.92 -38.21
CA ARG A 15 12.63 -8.29 -37.11
C ARG A 15 11.81 -8.17 -35.82
N ILE A 16 10.58 -7.70 -35.89
CA ILE A 16 9.68 -7.60 -34.73
C ILE A 16 9.44 -8.99 -34.14
N LYS A 17 9.17 -9.99 -34.99
CA LYS A 17 8.98 -11.38 -34.55
C LYS A 17 10.21 -11.90 -33.79
N LEU A 18 11.40 -11.70 -34.30
CA LEU A 18 12.65 -12.13 -33.66
C LEU A 18 12.87 -11.40 -32.33
N GLN A 19 12.61 -10.08 -32.25
CA GLN A 19 12.74 -9.33 -31.01
C GLN A 19 11.75 -9.81 -29.93
N LEU A 20 10.49 -10.06 -30.28
CA LEU A 20 9.48 -10.59 -29.36
C LEU A 20 9.89 -11.98 -28.83
N LEU A 21 10.43 -12.83 -29.68
CA LEU A 21 10.94 -14.15 -29.28
C LEU A 21 12.14 -14.04 -28.32
N HIS A 22 13.06 -13.08 -28.54
CA HIS A 22 14.18 -12.82 -27.64
C HIS A 22 13.72 -12.31 -26.25
N GLN A 23 12.62 -11.56 -26.18
CA GLN A 23 12.07 -11.01 -24.94
C GLN A 23 11.26 -12.01 -24.10
N ARG A 24 10.99 -13.23 -24.59
CA ARG A 24 10.11 -14.21 -23.93
C ARG A 24 10.43 -14.48 -22.45
N GLY A 25 11.71 -14.45 -22.08
CA GLY A 25 12.15 -14.65 -20.70
C GLY A 25 11.76 -13.51 -19.73
N PHE A 26 11.48 -12.31 -20.27
CA PHE A 26 11.26 -11.08 -19.53
C PHE A 26 9.84 -10.51 -19.65
N LEU A 27 8.98 -11.14 -20.46
CA LEU A 27 7.63 -10.62 -20.76
C LEU A 27 6.72 -10.58 -19.52
N PHE A 28 6.92 -11.49 -18.57
CA PHE A 28 6.12 -11.53 -17.35
C PHE A 28 6.28 -10.26 -16.52
N GLU A 29 7.43 -9.61 -16.56
CA GLU A 29 7.73 -8.38 -15.81
C GLU A 29 6.90 -7.19 -16.31
N TRP A 30 6.34 -7.27 -17.52
CA TRP A 30 5.43 -6.28 -18.10
C TRP A 30 3.95 -6.47 -17.70
N ALA A 31 3.60 -7.60 -17.08
CA ALA A 31 2.22 -7.88 -16.69
C ALA A 31 1.61 -6.76 -15.80
N PRO A 32 2.27 -6.31 -14.70
CA PRO A 32 1.73 -5.22 -13.90
C PRO A 32 1.63 -3.89 -14.66
N VAL A 33 2.51 -3.65 -15.66
CA VAL A 33 2.45 -2.44 -16.49
C VAL A 33 1.20 -2.48 -17.38
N CYS A 34 0.89 -3.61 -18.00
CA CYS A 34 -0.32 -3.78 -18.80
C CYS A 34 -1.58 -3.59 -17.95
N ILE A 35 -1.64 -4.23 -16.77
CA ILE A 35 -2.77 -4.06 -15.83
C ILE A 35 -2.89 -2.60 -15.40
N ALA A 36 -1.77 -1.95 -15.02
CA ALA A 36 -1.74 -0.55 -14.63
C ALA A 36 -2.23 0.37 -15.75
N THR A 37 -1.89 0.07 -17.01
CA THR A 37 -2.38 0.83 -18.17
C THR A 37 -3.90 0.77 -18.26
N GLY A 38 -4.50 -0.40 -18.07
CA GLY A 38 -5.96 -0.56 -18.06
C GLY A 38 -6.63 0.16 -16.90
N ILE A 39 -6.08 0.04 -15.70
CA ILE A 39 -6.55 0.76 -14.50
C ILE A 39 -6.45 2.27 -14.72
N GLY A 40 -5.31 2.75 -15.23
CA GLY A 40 -5.09 4.17 -15.53
C GLY A 40 -6.06 4.69 -16.59
N ALA A 41 -6.35 3.90 -17.62
CA ALA A 41 -7.34 4.23 -18.64
C ALA A 41 -8.74 4.43 -18.04
N TYR A 42 -9.19 3.54 -17.13
CA TYR A 42 -10.46 3.69 -16.44
C TYR A 42 -10.50 5.00 -15.61
N PHE A 43 -9.50 5.23 -14.76
CA PHE A 43 -9.46 6.41 -13.90
C PHE A 43 -9.21 7.74 -14.64
N SER A 44 -8.83 7.69 -15.91
CA SER A 44 -8.72 8.88 -16.76
C SER A 44 -10.05 9.30 -17.39
N LEU A 45 -11.07 8.46 -17.32
CA LEU A 45 -12.41 8.79 -17.81
C LEU A 45 -13.05 9.87 -16.93
N ARG A 46 -13.81 10.77 -17.57
CA ARG A 46 -14.59 11.82 -16.88
C ARG A 46 -16.05 11.42 -16.65
N PHE A 47 -16.40 10.20 -17.00
CA PHE A 47 -17.74 9.64 -16.86
C PHE A 47 -17.62 8.18 -16.44
N GLU A 48 -18.63 7.67 -15.77
CA GLU A 48 -18.71 6.26 -15.43
C GLU A 48 -19.20 5.45 -16.63
N PRO A 49 -18.48 4.40 -17.09
CA PRO A 49 -18.90 3.58 -18.20
C PRO A 49 -20.19 2.82 -17.91
N ASP A 50 -21.14 2.88 -18.82
CA ASP A 50 -22.37 2.11 -18.73
C ASP A 50 -22.11 0.59 -18.75
N ALA A 51 -23.03 -0.17 -18.17
CA ALA A 51 -22.93 -1.63 -18.12
C ALA A 51 -22.70 -2.26 -19.52
N VAL A 52 -23.29 -1.68 -20.57
CA VAL A 52 -23.11 -2.15 -21.95
C VAL A 52 -21.64 -2.05 -22.38
N ILE A 53 -20.97 -0.94 -22.07
CA ILE A 53 -19.55 -0.77 -22.39
C ILE A 53 -18.70 -1.82 -21.66
N LEU A 54 -18.99 -2.05 -20.38
CA LEU A 54 -18.28 -3.08 -19.58
C LEU A 54 -18.49 -4.48 -20.14
N TRP A 55 -19.71 -4.82 -20.58
CA TRP A 55 -19.99 -6.09 -21.25
C TRP A 55 -19.28 -6.24 -22.59
N VAL A 56 -19.21 -5.18 -23.39
CA VAL A 56 -18.46 -5.18 -24.66
C VAL A 56 -16.97 -5.40 -24.41
N ILE A 57 -16.37 -4.73 -23.43
CA ILE A 57 -14.97 -4.92 -23.04
C ILE A 57 -14.75 -6.36 -22.55
N GLY A 58 -15.65 -6.91 -21.71
CA GLY A 58 -15.60 -8.28 -21.23
C GLY A 58 -15.70 -9.30 -22.36
N GLY A 59 -16.59 -9.07 -23.33
CA GLY A 59 -16.72 -9.90 -24.53
C GLY A 59 -15.46 -9.86 -25.41
N ALA A 60 -14.90 -8.67 -25.63
CA ALA A 60 -13.64 -8.51 -26.37
C ALA A 60 -12.48 -9.24 -25.67
N LEU A 61 -12.38 -9.11 -24.34
CA LEU A 61 -11.39 -9.85 -23.53
C LEU A 61 -11.54 -11.35 -23.72
N ALA A 62 -12.76 -11.90 -23.63
CA ALA A 62 -13.01 -13.33 -23.79
C ALA A 62 -12.63 -13.82 -25.22
N ILE A 63 -13.01 -13.07 -26.25
CA ILE A 63 -12.68 -13.38 -27.65
C ILE A 63 -11.17 -13.41 -27.87
N ILE A 64 -10.44 -12.38 -27.37
CA ILE A 64 -8.99 -12.29 -27.53
C ILE A 64 -8.30 -13.42 -26.74
N LEU A 65 -8.76 -13.74 -25.53
CA LEU A 65 -8.22 -14.83 -24.71
C LEU A 65 -8.39 -16.19 -25.38
N LEU A 66 -9.55 -16.44 -25.94
CA LEU A 66 -9.82 -17.68 -26.70
C LEU A 66 -9.02 -17.72 -28.02
N GLY A 67 -8.95 -16.59 -28.72
CA GLY A 67 -8.19 -16.47 -29.97
C GLY A 67 -6.69 -16.56 -29.78
N ALA A 68 -6.17 -16.16 -28.60
CA ALA A 68 -4.73 -16.23 -28.28
C ALA A 68 -4.14 -17.65 -28.38
N ARG A 69 -4.99 -18.69 -28.27
CA ARG A 69 -4.57 -20.10 -28.43
C ARG A 69 -4.21 -20.47 -29.90
N TYR A 70 -4.74 -19.71 -30.84
CA TYR A 70 -4.54 -19.95 -32.27
C TYR A 70 -3.50 -19.02 -32.89
N LEU A 71 -2.98 -18.05 -32.11
CA LEU A 71 -1.95 -17.13 -32.58
C LEU A 71 -0.57 -17.79 -32.58
N ASP A 72 0.25 -17.36 -33.56
CA ASP A 72 1.68 -17.70 -33.60
C ASP A 72 2.32 -17.32 -32.24
N GLU A 73 3.22 -18.15 -31.79
CA GLU A 73 3.96 -17.96 -30.52
C GLU A 73 4.59 -16.57 -30.35
N ALA A 74 4.98 -15.92 -31.45
CA ALA A 74 5.56 -14.59 -31.43
C ALA A 74 4.53 -13.49 -31.09
N PHE A 75 3.25 -13.66 -31.45
CA PHE A 75 2.19 -12.67 -31.27
C PHE A 75 1.30 -12.93 -30.05
N SER A 76 1.31 -14.15 -29.53
CA SER A 76 0.61 -14.52 -28.29
C SER A 76 0.89 -13.56 -27.12
N PRO A 77 2.13 -13.06 -26.88
CA PRO A 77 2.38 -12.09 -25.82
C PRO A 77 1.66 -10.75 -25.99
N ILE A 78 1.46 -10.29 -27.22
CA ILE A 78 0.72 -9.04 -27.50
C ILE A 78 -0.75 -9.23 -27.14
N ALA A 79 -1.34 -10.35 -27.54
CA ALA A 79 -2.73 -10.67 -27.19
C ALA A 79 -2.90 -10.78 -25.67
N ILE A 80 -1.97 -11.43 -24.97
CA ILE A 80 -1.96 -11.50 -23.50
C ILE A 80 -1.83 -10.09 -22.91
N GLY A 81 -0.96 -9.24 -23.44
CA GLY A 81 -0.84 -7.85 -23.01
C GLY A 81 -2.15 -7.07 -23.11
N ILE A 82 -2.86 -7.21 -24.24
CA ILE A 82 -4.17 -6.58 -24.44
C ILE A 82 -5.20 -7.14 -23.44
N VAL A 83 -5.22 -8.46 -23.23
CA VAL A 83 -6.08 -9.10 -22.21
C VAL A 83 -5.81 -8.52 -20.83
N LEU A 84 -4.54 -8.34 -20.46
CA LEU A 84 -4.17 -7.75 -19.16
C LEU A 84 -4.59 -6.27 -19.03
N VAL A 85 -4.50 -5.49 -20.12
CA VAL A 85 -5.00 -4.10 -20.16
C VAL A 85 -6.52 -4.08 -19.95
N LEU A 86 -7.27 -4.88 -20.71
CA LEU A 86 -8.73 -4.96 -20.58
C LEU A 86 -9.13 -5.48 -19.19
N SER A 87 -8.40 -6.46 -18.65
CA SER A 87 -8.61 -6.96 -17.29
C SER A 87 -8.39 -5.88 -16.26
N GLY A 88 -7.34 -5.06 -16.39
CA GLY A 88 -7.06 -3.94 -15.49
C GLY A 88 -8.18 -2.89 -15.50
N PHE A 89 -8.73 -2.59 -16.69
CA PHE A 89 -9.87 -1.68 -16.83
C PHE A 89 -11.12 -2.21 -16.10
N LEU A 90 -11.49 -3.47 -16.37
CA LEU A 90 -12.65 -4.11 -15.75
C LEU A 90 -12.47 -4.27 -14.23
N LEU A 91 -11.26 -4.55 -13.78
CA LEU A 91 -10.93 -4.67 -12.36
C LEU A 91 -11.14 -3.33 -11.63
N ALA A 92 -10.70 -2.21 -12.23
CA ALA A 92 -10.91 -0.89 -11.65
C ALA A 92 -12.40 -0.51 -11.62
N ALA A 93 -13.15 -0.80 -12.68
CA ALA A 93 -14.59 -0.61 -12.73
C ALA A 93 -15.31 -1.45 -11.67
N HIS A 94 -15.00 -2.75 -11.59
CA HIS A 94 -15.56 -3.64 -10.57
C HIS A 94 -15.32 -3.12 -9.15
N ARG A 95 -14.07 -2.73 -8.84
CA ARG A 95 -13.70 -2.19 -7.53
C ARG A 95 -14.45 -0.90 -7.20
N ALA A 96 -14.61 0.00 -8.17
CA ALA A 96 -15.33 1.27 -7.98
C ALA A 96 -16.82 1.03 -7.65
N HIS A 97 -17.42 0.00 -8.25
CA HIS A 97 -18.81 -0.37 -7.98
C HIS A 97 -18.97 -1.17 -6.69
N ASP A 98 -18.01 -2.04 -6.36
CA ASP A 98 -18.03 -2.88 -5.16
C ASP A 98 -18.01 -2.05 -3.86
N VAL A 99 -17.25 -0.94 -3.87
CA VAL A 99 -17.19 -0.01 -2.72
C VAL A 99 -18.24 1.09 -2.78
N ALA A 100 -19.11 1.08 -3.77
CA ALA A 100 -20.13 2.11 -3.93
C ALA A 100 -21.09 2.11 -2.74
N GLY A 101 -21.19 3.23 -2.08
CA GLY A 101 -22.10 3.44 -0.96
C GLY A 101 -22.76 4.81 -0.99
N PRO A 102 -23.79 5.02 -0.19
CA PRO A 102 -24.48 6.31 -0.12
C PRO A 102 -23.51 7.42 0.32
N VAL A 103 -23.51 8.52 -0.42
CA VAL A 103 -22.79 9.75 -0.09
C VAL A 103 -23.81 10.83 0.24
N LEU A 104 -23.60 11.58 1.33
CA LEU A 104 -24.47 12.72 1.64
C LEU A 104 -24.41 13.75 0.51
N GLY A 105 -25.58 14.15 0.00
CA GLY A 105 -25.69 15.16 -1.04
C GLY A 105 -25.79 16.60 -0.50
N TRP A 106 -25.84 16.78 0.82
CA TRP A 106 -26.04 18.08 1.49
C TRP A 106 -25.26 18.15 2.81
N ARG A 107 -25.20 19.34 3.39
CA ARG A 107 -24.68 19.52 4.75
C ARG A 107 -25.73 19.07 5.76
N TYR A 108 -25.36 18.12 6.59
CA TYR A 108 -26.18 17.62 7.70
C TYR A 108 -25.70 18.26 9.01
N TYR A 109 -26.66 18.61 9.87
CA TYR A 109 -26.41 18.95 11.27
C TYR A 109 -27.47 18.26 12.13
N GLY A 110 -27.01 17.47 13.10
CA GLY A 110 -27.92 16.72 13.98
C GLY A 110 -27.18 15.61 14.71
N PRO A 111 -27.94 14.73 15.39
CA PRO A 111 -27.41 13.56 16.06
C PRO A 111 -26.76 12.60 15.07
N ILE A 112 -25.60 12.10 15.44
CA ILE A 112 -24.82 11.11 14.67
C ILE A 112 -24.53 9.96 15.63
N GLU A 113 -25.09 8.81 15.34
CA GLU A 113 -24.83 7.57 16.07
C GLU A 113 -24.07 6.59 15.21
N GLY A 114 -23.16 5.81 15.80
CA GLY A 114 -22.45 4.77 15.08
C GLY A 114 -21.44 4.02 15.97
N ARG A 115 -20.87 2.96 15.40
CA ARG A 115 -19.86 2.15 16.07
C ARG A 115 -18.47 2.61 15.67
N VAL A 116 -17.57 2.79 16.63
CA VAL A 116 -16.18 3.20 16.42
C VAL A 116 -15.38 2.07 15.77
N VAL A 117 -14.86 2.31 14.56
CA VAL A 117 -14.04 1.34 13.82
C VAL A 117 -12.61 1.80 13.58
N ASN A 118 -12.34 3.11 13.68
CA ASN A 118 -10.98 3.63 13.62
C ASN A 118 -10.84 4.92 14.44
N LEU A 119 -9.62 5.11 14.98
CA LEU A 119 -9.21 6.29 15.73
C LEU A 119 -7.90 6.79 15.14
N ASP A 120 -7.86 8.06 14.74
CA ASP A 120 -6.65 8.74 14.28
C ASP A 120 -6.66 10.21 14.70
N ARG A 121 -5.68 11.01 14.23
CA ARG A 121 -5.66 12.46 14.45
C ARG A 121 -5.74 13.20 13.11
N SER A 122 -6.40 14.35 13.15
CA SER A 122 -6.45 15.26 12.01
C SER A 122 -5.14 16.04 11.86
N ALA A 123 -4.96 16.74 10.75
CA ALA A 123 -3.82 17.65 10.57
C ALA A 123 -3.78 18.79 11.60
N SER A 124 -4.93 19.13 12.22
CA SER A 124 -5.05 20.10 13.31
C SER A 124 -4.93 19.48 14.70
N ASP A 125 -4.41 18.27 14.80
CA ASP A 125 -4.22 17.48 16.04
C ASP A 125 -5.51 17.10 16.78
N ALA A 126 -6.68 17.36 16.21
CA ALA A 126 -7.93 16.93 16.80
C ALA A 126 -8.10 15.41 16.67
N VAL A 127 -8.57 14.74 17.72
CA VAL A 127 -8.96 13.33 17.67
C VAL A 127 -10.02 13.15 16.60
N ARG A 128 -9.83 12.15 15.76
CA ARG A 128 -10.72 11.86 14.66
C ARG A 128 -11.18 10.42 14.74
N ILE A 129 -12.47 10.23 14.73
CA ILE A 129 -13.14 8.93 14.80
C ILE A 129 -13.78 8.58 13.45
N THR A 130 -13.68 7.32 13.07
CA THR A 130 -14.46 6.77 11.95
C THR A 130 -15.51 5.83 12.52
N LEU A 131 -16.75 6.04 12.10
CA LEU A 131 -17.92 5.27 12.53
C LEU A 131 -18.44 4.45 11.37
N ASP A 132 -18.86 3.23 11.65
CA ASP A 132 -19.73 2.42 10.80
C ASP A 132 -21.11 2.19 11.49
N GLU A 133 -21.99 1.44 10.84
CA GLU A 133 -23.38 1.25 11.32
C GLU A 133 -24.04 2.60 11.68
N VAL A 134 -23.85 3.57 10.79
CA VAL A 134 -24.23 4.96 11.04
C VAL A 134 -25.75 5.11 11.05
N VAL A 135 -26.24 5.87 12.04
CA VAL A 135 -27.65 6.31 12.10
C VAL A 135 -27.66 7.83 12.16
N LEU A 136 -28.42 8.45 11.26
CA LEU A 136 -28.64 9.89 11.19
C LEU A 136 -30.10 10.19 11.33
N GLU A 137 -30.46 11.16 12.17
CA GLU A 137 -31.83 11.59 12.36
C GLU A 137 -32.40 12.18 11.06
N ASN A 138 -33.64 11.84 10.71
CA ASN A 138 -34.33 12.31 9.50
C ASN A 138 -33.65 11.99 8.17
N VAL A 139 -32.77 10.99 8.14
CA VAL A 139 -32.14 10.47 6.92
C VAL A 139 -32.56 9.01 6.74
N LEU A 140 -33.09 8.72 5.55
CA LEU A 140 -33.51 7.36 5.22
C LEU A 140 -32.28 6.41 5.22
N PRO A 141 -32.43 5.15 5.67
CA PRO A 141 -31.33 4.18 5.70
C PRO A 141 -30.62 4.01 4.36
N GLU A 142 -31.35 4.07 3.25
CA GLU A 142 -30.81 3.96 1.89
C GLU A 142 -29.91 5.15 1.47
N ARG A 143 -30.03 6.29 2.15
CA ARG A 143 -29.23 7.52 1.94
C ARG A 143 -28.22 7.76 3.05
N THR A 144 -28.21 6.93 4.08
CA THR A 144 -27.28 7.04 5.20
C THR A 144 -25.92 6.47 4.79
N PRO A 145 -24.82 7.25 4.92
CA PRO A 145 -23.48 6.77 4.61
C PRO A 145 -23.11 5.50 5.38
N THR A 146 -22.47 4.56 4.70
CA THR A 146 -21.94 3.33 5.31
C THR A 146 -20.94 3.64 6.41
N ARG A 147 -20.08 4.65 6.14
CA ARG A 147 -19.09 5.16 7.10
C ARG A 147 -19.07 6.67 7.10
N VAL A 148 -18.84 7.24 8.28
CA VAL A 148 -18.59 8.67 8.46
C VAL A 148 -17.33 8.89 9.28
N ARG A 149 -16.65 10.02 9.03
CA ARG A 149 -15.46 10.41 9.76
C ARG A 149 -15.65 11.77 10.40
N ILE A 150 -15.46 11.86 11.72
CA ILE A 150 -15.76 13.02 12.53
C ILE A 150 -14.52 13.43 13.31
N SER A 151 -14.13 14.72 13.23
CA SER A 151 -13.08 15.31 14.07
C SER A 151 -13.71 15.90 15.33
N LEU A 152 -13.12 15.59 16.48
CA LEU A 152 -13.58 16.10 17.77
C LEU A 152 -12.88 17.42 18.05
N HIS A 153 -13.66 18.50 18.15
CA HIS A 153 -13.18 19.85 18.46
C HIS A 153 -13.90 20.38 19.71
N GLY A 154 -13.40 21.49 20.26
CA GLY A 154 -13.97 22.12 21.42
C GLY A 154 -13.63 21.41 22.72
N ASP A 155 -14.38 21.72 23.77
CA ASP A 155 -14.19 21.10 25.09
C ASP A 155 -14.78 19.70 25.09
N GLN A 156 -13.91 18.72 25.19
CA GLN A 156 -14.24 17.29 25.22
C GLN A 156 -14.13 16.70 26.66
N THR A 157 -14.09 17.55 27.68
CA THR A 157 -13.91 17.14 29.09
C THR A 157 -14.96 16.13 29.55
N TYR A 158 -16.18 16.27 29.04
CA TYR A 158 -17.30 15.34 29.34
C TYR A 158 -17.49 14.23 28.31
N SER A 159 -16.59 14.14 27.34
CA SER A 159 -16.63 13.06 26.36
C SER A 159 -16.15 11.76 26.98
N VAL A 160 -16.81 10.67 26.61
CA VAL A 160 -16.25 9.34 26.82
C VAL A 160 -15.04 9.17 25.92
N THR A 161 -13.97 8.57 26.42
CA THR A 161 -12.83 8.18 25.56
C THR A 161 -13.31 7.14 24.55
N PRO A 162 -13.34 7.46 23.24
CA PRO A 162 -13.84 6.50 22.26
C PRO A 162 -12.94 5.26 22.23
N ALA A 163 -13.56 4.09 22.30
CA ALA A 163 -12.86 2.82 22.23
C ALA A 163 -13.35 1.99 21.02
N PRO A 164 -12.49 1.13 20.45
CA PRO A 164 -12.87 0.28 19.33
C PRO A 164 -14.08 -0.60 19.61
N GLY A 165 -15.09 -0.54 18.72
CA GLY A 165 -16.33 -1.30 18.85
C GLY A 165 -17.37 -0.67 19.77
N MET A 166 -17.06 0.43 20.45
CA MET A 166 -18.01 1.19 21.25
C MET A 166 -19.03 1.87 20.33
N ARG A 167 -20.30 1.80 20.69
CA ARG A 167 -21.36 2.56 20.03
C ARG A 167 -21.50 3.91 20.71
N ILE A 168 -21.39 4.96 19.92
CA ILE A 168 -21.37 6.33 20.42
C ILE A 168 -22.42 7.20 19.73
N MET A 169 -22.77 8.29 20.38
CA MET A 169 -23.59 9.36 19.83
C MET A 169 -22.96 10.72 20.11
N THR A 170 -23.06 11.62 19.14
CA THR A 170 -22.71 13.03 19.28
C THR A 170 -23.60 13.85 18.34
N THR A 171 -23.69 15.15 18.57
CA THR A 171 -24.30 16.09 17.61
C THR A 171 -23.19 16.79 16.83
N GLY A 172 -23.27 16.77 15.53
CA GLY A 172 -22.19 17.33 14.70
C GLY A 172 -22.61 17.74 13.32
N HIS A 173 -21.65 18.32 12.62
CA HIS A 173 -21.79 18.68 11.21
C HIS A 173 -21.18 17.60 10.34
N LEU A 174 -21.88 17.16 9.31
CA LEU A 174 -21.38 16.31 8.25
C LEU A 174 -21.55 16.99 6.92
N SER A 175 -20.60 16.76 6.03
CA SER A 175 -20.62 17.23 4.63
C SER A 175 -20.16 16.11 3.70
N PRO A 176 -20.55 16.12 2.43
CA PRO A 176 -19.96 15.22 1.45
C PRO A 176 -18.45 15.42 1.39
N PRO A 177 -17.66 14.38 1.08
CA PRO A 177 -16.23 14.53 0.84
C PRO A 177 -15.96 15.51 -0.30
N GLY A 178 -15.08 16.49 -0.05
CA GLY A 178 -14.71 17.51 -1.05
C GLY A 178 -13.80 16.94 -2.14
N GLY A 179 -13.95 17.44 -3.38
CA GLY A 179 -13.03 17.17 -4.48
C GLY A 179 -11.66 17.85 -4.29
N PRO A 180 -10.77 17.74 -5.29
CA PRO A 180 -9.46 18.39 -5.23
C PRO A 180 -9.60 19.92 -5.16
N VAL A 181 -8.78 20.55 -4.34
CA VAL A 181 -8.78 22.00 -4.11
C VAL A 181 -8.19 22.73 -5.32
N GLU A 182 -7.27 22.10 -6.03
CA GLU A 182 -6.58 22.63 -7.20
C GLU A 182 -6.48 21.56 -8.31
N PRO A 183 -6.38 21.95 -9.58
CA PRO A 183 -6.19 21.01 -10.68
C PRO A 183 -4.93 20.15 -10.48
N GLY A 184 -5.07 18.83 -10.48
CA GLY A 184 -3.95 17.90 -10.22
C GLY A 184 -3.59 17.71 -8.76
N GLY A 185 -4.27 18.41 -7.83
CA GLY A 185 -4.10 18.23 -6.39
C GLY A 185 -4.67 16.92 -5.88
N PHE A 186 -4.49 16.67 -4.56
CA PHE A 186 -4.99 15.47 -3.92
C PHE A 186 -6.52 15.39 -3.97
N ASP A 187 -7.02 14.35 -4.61
CA ASP A 187 -8.44 14.06 -4.73
C ASP A 187 -8.95 13.32 -3.48
N PHE A 188 -9.41 14.09 -2.49
CA PHE A 188 -9.95 13.54 -1.27
C PHE A 188 -11.30 12.83 -1.50
N GLN A 189 -12.12 13.26 -2.45
CA GLN A 189 -13.40 12.62 -2.77
C GLN A 189 -13.18 11.20 -3.27
N ARG A 190 -12.24 10.98 -4.19
CA ARG A 190 -11.84 9.65 -4.64
C ARG A 190 -11.27 8.81 -3.50
N HIS A 191 -10.40 9.39 -2.65
CA HIS A 191 -9.87 8.67 -1.49
C HIS A 191 -10.99 8.23 -0.54
N ALA A 192 -11.96 9.10 -0.27
CA ALA A 192 -13.11 8.82 0.59
C ALA A 192 -13.99 7.71 -0.01
N TRP A 193 -14.22 7.74 -1.34
CA TRP A 193 -14.96 6.71 -2.05
C TRP A 193 -14.39 5.31 -1.79
N PHE A 194 -13.08 5.13 -2.03
CA PHE A 194 -12.42 3.83 -1.81
C PHE A 194 -12.21 3.47 -0.33
N ALA A 195 -12.38 4.43 0.57
CA ALA A 195 -12.44 4.20 2.02
C ALA A 195 -13.87 4.00 2.54
N GLU A 196 -14.88 3.96 1.63
CA GLU A 196 -16.31 3.84 1.94
C GLU A 196 -16.84 4.98 2.84
N LEU A 197 -16.19 6.15 2.81
CA LEU A 197 -16.57 7.32 3.57
C LEU A 197 -17.59 8.14 2.77
N GLY A 198 -18.87 8.06 3.12
CA GLY A 198 -19.91 8.85 2.47
C GLY A 198 -20.13 10.23 3.09
N ALA A 199 -19.53 10.53 4.25
CA ALA A 199 -19.51 11.86 4.82
C ALA A 199 -18.31 12.07 5.75
N VAL A 200 -17.90 13.35 5.84
CA VAL A 200 -16.85 13.79 6.76
C VAL A 200 -17.31 15.05 7.49
N GLY A 201 -16.84 15.24 8.72
CA GLY A 201 -17.29 16.38 9.47
C GLY A 201 -16.57 16.57 10.80
N TYR A 202 -17.23 17.31 11.67
CA TYR A 202 -16.72 17.61 13.00
C TYR A 202 -17.85 17.76 14.01
N THR A 203 -17.51 17.57 15.27
CA THR A 203 -18.37 17.92 16.42
C THR A 203 -17.63 18.83 17.36
N ARG A 204 -18.39 19.66 18.09
CA ARG A 204 -17.93 20.45 19.23
C ARG A 204 -18.67 20.08 20.52
N VAL A 205 -19.55 19.09 20.40
CA VAL A 205 -20.34 18.57 21.51
C VAL A 205 -19.68 17.30 22.04
N PRO A 206 -19.75 17.03 23.33
CA PRO A 206 -19.22 15.80 23.91
C PRO A 206 -19.75 14.53 23.26
N VAL A 207 -18.89 13.52 23.17
CA VAL A 207 -19.23 12.20 22.68
C VAL A 207 -19.78 11.36 23.85
N LEU A 208 -20.95 10.79 23.66
CA LEU A 208 -21.62 9.96 24.65
C LEU A 208 -21.56 8.49 24.25
N ALA A 209 -21.33 7.59 25.19
CA ALA A 209 -21.42 6.16 24.95
C ALA A 209 -22.87 5.72 25.03
N ILE A 210 -23.37 5.01 24.01
CA ILE A 210 -24.68 4.38 24.00
C ILE A 210 -24.58 2.92 24.46
N ALA A 211 -23.57 2.21 23.95
CA ALA A 211 -23.31 0.83 24.31
C ALA A 211 -21.81 0.56 24.40
N ALA A 212 -21.44 -0.34 25.31
CA ALA A 212 -20.08 -0.83 25.43
C ALA A 212 -19.65 -1.56 24.14
N ALA A 213 -18.33 -1.70 23.98
CA ALA A 213 -17.77 -2.45 22.85
C ALA A 213 -18.32 -3.87 22.84
N GLN A 214 -18.94 -4.27 21.71
CA GLN A 214 -19.44 -5.63 21.53
C GLN A 214 -18.29 -6.58 21.20
N ASP A 215 -18.28 -7.75 21.86
CA ASP A 215 -17.36 -8.84 21.55
C ASP A 215 -17.89 -9.65 20.36
N GLY A 216 -16.97 -10.13 19.52
CA GLY A 216 -17.32 -11.09 18.46
C GLY A 216 -16.76 -10.79 17.06
N ASN A 217 -16.19 -9.62 16.82
CA ASN A 217 -15.56 -9.32 15.53
C ASN A 217 -14.03 -9.41 15.66
N ALA A 218 -13.40 -10.31 14.87
CA ALA A 218 -11.94 -10.51 14.88
C ALA A 218 -11.15 -9.21 14.61
N GLY A 219 -11.66 -8.32 13.74
CA GLY A 219 -11.05 -7.03 13.45
C GLY A 219 -11.02 -6.12 14.67
N LEU A 220 -12.11 -6.07 15.44
CA LEU A 220 -12.18 -5.31 16.69
C LEU A 220 -11.30 -5.90 17.78
N ALA A 221 -11.15 -7.23 17.85
CA ALA A 221 -10.23 -7.88 18.79
C ALA A 221 -8.77 -7.47 18.50
N VAL A 222 -8.34 -7.50 17.24
CA VAL A 222 -7.01 -7.03 16.82
C VAL A 222 -6.84 -5.55 17.15
N PHE A 223 -7.84 -4.72 16.89
CA PHE A 223 -7.76 -3.29 17.19
C PHE A 223 -7.63 -3.04 18.71
N ARG A 224 -8.34 -3.79 19.57
CA ARG A 224 -8.17 -3.70 21.05
C ARG A 224 -6.77 -4.10 21.49
N VAL A 225 -6.24 -5.22 21.02
CA VAL A 225 -4.86 -5.65 21.33
C VAL A 225 -3.86 -4.56 20.92
N ARG A 226 -4.07 -3.95 19.78
CA ARG A 226 -3.25 -2.87 19.25
C ARG A 226 -3.29 -1.62 20.12
N MET A 227 -4.49 -1.23 20.59
CA MET A 227 -4.64 -0.07 21.51
C MET A 227 -4.04 -0.36 22.88
N ALA A 228 -4.26 -1.53 23.46
CA ALA A 228 -3.67 -1.94 24.72
C ALA A 228 -2.12 -1.95 24.66
N ALA A 229 -1.56 -2.44 23.53
CA ALA A 229 -0.11 -2.38 23.33
C ALA A 229 0.40 -0.93 23.23
N ALA A 230 -0.34 -0.05 22.56
CA ALA A 230 0.01 1.36 22.45
C ALA A 230 -0.03 2.06 23.82
N GLU A 231 -1.05 1.82 24.62
CA GLU A 231 -1.19 2.37 25.99
C GLU A 231 -0.03 1.91 26.88
N HIS A 232 0.26 0.60 26.87
CA HIS A 232 1.37 0.07 27.67
C HIS A 232 2.73 0.66 27.29
N ILE A 233 2.99 0.87 25.99
CA ILE A 233 4.23 1.52 25.52
C ILE A 233 4.30 2.98 26.05
N LEU A 234 3.19 3.70 26.02
CA LEU A 234 3.13 5.09 26.48
C LEU A 234 3.23 5.24 28.00
N GLU A 235 2.84 4.21 28.77
CA GLU A 235 3.03 4.18 30.23
C GLU A 235 4.51 4.00 30.63
N VAL A 236 5.27 3.25 29.79
CA VAL A 236 6.66 2.89 30.11
C VAL A 236 7.67 3.90 29.55
N LEU A 237 7.38 4.47 28.37
CA LEU A 237 8.29 5.35 27.65
C LEU A 237 7.88 6.82 27.77
N LEU A 238 8.87 7.72 27.73
CA LEU A 238 8.64 9.17 27.67
C LEU A 238 7.80 9.54 26.44
N ALA A 239 6.99 10.58 26.54
CA ALA A 239 5.97 10.96 25.54
C ALA A 239 6.50 10.96 24.09
N ASP A 240 7.65 11.60 23.84
CA ASP A 240 8.19 11.70 22.48
C ASP A 240 8.75 10.38 21.95
N THR A 241 9.48 9.62 22.77
CA THR A 241 10.01 8.29 22.40
C THR A 241 8.91 7.25 22.36
N GLY A 242 7.95 7.32 23.30
CA GLY A 242 6.77 6.45 23.35
C GLY A 242 5.90 6.62 22.11
N GLY A 243 5.65 7.85 21.68
CA GLY A 243 4.89 8.14 20.45
C GLY A 243 5.53 7.53 19.20
N PHE A 244 6.86 7.62 19.08
CA PHE A 244 7.59 6.98 17.98
C PHE A 244 7.51 5.45 18.04
N ALA A 245 7.72 4.85 19.22
CA ALA A 245 7.64 3.41 19.43
C ALA A 245 6.24 2.86 19.09
N VAL A 246 5.17 3.56 19.51
CA VAL A 246 3.79 3.24 19.15
C VAL A 246 3.58 3.31 17.64
N ALA A 247 4.09 4.35 16.97
CA ALA A 247 3.92 4.48 15.52
C ALA A 247 4.56 3.34 14.74
N VAL A 248 5.75 2.88 15.16
CA VAL A 248 6.50 1.80 14.50
C VAL A 248 5.91 0.43 14.81
N THR A 249 5.36 0.21 16.02
CA THR A 249 4.82 -1.09 16.43
C THR A 249 3.37 -1.27 16.02
N THR A 250 2.51 -0.27 16.29
CA THR A 250 1.06 -0.37 16.09
C THR A 250 0.54 0.41 14.88
N GLY A 251 1.40 1.20 14.23
CA GLY A 251 0.99 2.08 13.13
C GLY A 251 0.17 3.31 13.55
N SER A 252 -0.08 3.49 14.85
CA SER A 252 -0.81 4.66 15.37
C SER A 252 0.15 5.84 15.53
N ARG A 253 -0.18 6.97 14.91
CA ARG A 253 0.58 8.21 15.01
C ARG A 253 -0.04 9.22 15.96
N SER A 254 -1.09 8.84 16.67
CA SER A 254 -1.86 9.73 17.54
C SER A 254 -1.08 10.28 18.72
N ALA A 255 0.02 9.62 19.10
CA ALA A 255 0.86 10.03 20.23
C ALA A 255 2.11 10.84 19.82
N ILE A 256 2.30 11.16 18.54
CA ILE A 256 3.43 11.96 18.05
C ILE A 256 3.03 13.42 18.00
N SER A 257 3.87 14.30 18.56
CA SER A 257 3.63 15.75 18.51
C SER A 257 3.70 16.29 17.08
N GLN A 258 2.93 17.35 16.77
CA GLN A 258 2.96 17.98 15.45
C GLN A 258 4.35 18.53 15.11
N GLN A 259 5.05 19.07 16.11
CA GLN A 259 6.42 19.56 15.95
C GLN A 259 7.36 18.43 15.50
N ALA A 260 7.31 17.25 16.15
CA ALA A 260 8.11 16.09 15.75
C ALA A 260 7.75 15.61 14.34
N LEU A 261 6.48 15.66 13.95
CA LEU A 261 6.03 15.34 12.59
C LEU A 261 6.61 16.32 11.56
N ASP A 262 6.63 17.61 11.87
CA ASP A 262 7.13 18.64 10.97
C ASP A 262 8.66 18.57 10.84
N ASP A 263 9.37 18.31 11.93
CA ASP A 263 10.83 18.08 11.93
C ASP A 263 11.21 16.85 11.11
N LEU A 264 10.43 15.75 11.21
CA LEU A 264 10.63 14.55 10.39
C LEU A 264 10.29 14.78 8.91
N ARG A 265 9.32 15.63 8.60
CA ARG A 265 9.03 16.04 7.21
C ARG A 265 10.15 16.91 6.65
N ALA A 266 10.61 17.90 7.41
CA ALA A 266 11.69 18.80 7.01
C ALA A 266 13.00 18.05 6.75
N SER A 267 13.31 17.05 7.58
CA SER A 267 14.49 16.17 7.42
C SER A 267 14.30 15.05 6.40
N ASN A 268 13.12 14.93 5.75
CA ASN A 268 12.76 13.81 4.85
C ASN A 268 12.76 12.43 5.53
N LEU A 269 12.59 12.39 6.85
CA LEU A 269 12.53 11.17 7.63
C LEU A 269 11.10 10.74 7.97
N ALA A 270 10.08 11.48 7.52
CA ALA A 270 8.68 11.16 7.77
C ALA A 270 8.28 9.75 7.27
N HIS A 271 8.99 9.21 6.29
CA HIS A 271 8.78 7.85 5.81
C HIS A 271 9.16 6.76 6.84
N LEU A 272 10.00 7.08 7.85
CA LEU A 272 10.36 6.17 8.94
C LEU A 272 9.21 5.99 9.95
N LEU A 273 8.29 6.97 10.05
CA LEU A 273 7.09 6.83 10.88
C LEU A 273 6.02 5.92 10.27
N ALA A 274 6.06 5.75 8.96
CA ALA A 274 5.21 4.78 8.32
C ALA A 274 5.85 3.40 8.47
N ILE A 275 5.08 2.42 8.93
CA ILE A 275 5.53 1.04 8.88
C ILE A 275 5.83 0.72 7.41
N SER A 276 7.11 0.63 7.10
CA SER A 276 7.63 0.55 5.74
C SER A 276 8.17 -0.85 5.41
N GLY A 277 8.58 -1.03 4.15
CA GLY A 277 9.28 -2.25 3.73
C GLY A 277 10.54 -2.56 4.55
N LEU A 278 11.21 -1.51 5.09
CA LEU A 278 12.37 -1.69 5.97
C LEU A 278 11.97 -2.41 7.27
N HIS A 279 10.94 -1.94 7.97
CA HIS A 279 10.46 -2.54 9.22
C HIS A 279 10.00 -3.98 9.02
N MET A 280 9.17 -4.20 8.00
CA MET A 280 8.70 -5.55 7.64
C MET A 280 9.87 -6.46 7.26
N GLY A 281 10.86 -5.94 6.52
CA GLY A 281 12.05 -6.68 6.11
C GLY A 281 12.98 -7.00 7.27
N LEU A 282 13.18 -6.08 8.21
CA LEU A 282 14.00 -6.30 9.42
C LEU A 282 13.38 -7.36 10.32
N LEU A 283 12.08 -7.24 10.64
CA LEU A 283 11.38 -8.24 11.44
C LEU A 283 11.44 -9.62 10.81
N THR A 284 11.09 -9.74 9.53
CA THR A 284 11.08 -11.03 8.84
C THR A 284 12.47 -11.59 8.62
N GLY A 285 13.46 -10.74 8.36
CA GLY A 285 14.87 -11.12 8.26
C GLY A 285 15.42 -11.64 9.59
N PHE A 286 15.08 -10.98 10.69
CA PHE A 286 15.45 -11.41 12.04
C PHE A 286 14.82 -12.78 12.37
N VAL A 287 13.50 -12.93 12.21
CA VAL A 287 12.81 -14.19 12.49
C VAL A 287 13.34 -15.32 11.59
N PHE A 288 13.53 -15.05 10.30
CA PHE A 288 14.11 -16.02 9.37
C PHE A 288 15.52 -16.45 9.79
N GLY A 289 16.37 -15.49 10.14
CA GLY A 289 17.73 -15.74 10.61
C GLY A 289 17.76 -16.53 11.92
N LEU A 290 16.96 -16.11 12.90
CA LEU A 290 16.82 -16.78 14.20
C LEU A 290 16.41 -18.25 14.03
N LEU A 291 15.34 -18.50 13.28
CA LEU A 291 14.88 -19.87 13.04
C LEU A 291 15.93 -20.71 12.30
N ARG A 292 16.62 -20.12 11.32
CA ARG A 292 17.71 -20.82 10.63
C ARG A 292 18.87 -21.20 11.55
N VAL A 293 19.28 -20.29 12.42
CA VAL A 293 20.34 -20.55 13.40
C VAL A 293 19.87 -21.60 14.40
N SER A 294 18.63 -21.48 14.92
CA SER A 294 18.07 -22.46 15.86
C SER A 294 18.03 -23.87 15.27
N PHE A 295 17.61 -24.02 14.01
CA PHE A 295 17.65 -25.30 13.33
C PHE A 295 19.09 -25.80 13.11
N ALA A 296 20.04 -24.93 12.80
CA ALA A 296 21.43 -25.28 12.57
C ALA A 296 22.15 -25.74 13.86
N LEU A 297 21.74 -25.25 15.03
CA LEU A 297 22.27 -25.64 16.33
C LEU A 297 21.91 -27.09 16.70
N VAL A 298 20.95 -27.74 16.04
CA VAL A 298 20.54 -29.12 16.23
C VAL A 298 20.82 -29.92 14.96
N PRO A 299 22.06 -30.43 14.75
CA PRO A 299 22.47 -31.05 13.49
C PRO A 299 21.56 -32.22 13.02
N PRO A 300 21.06 -33.12 13.88
CA PRO A 300 20.17 -34.19 13.43
C PRO A 300 18.82 -33.64 12.88
N LEU A 301 18.38 -32.50 13.37
CA LEU A 301 17.16 -31.82 12.88
C LEU A 301 17.44 -31.12 11.56
N ALA A 302 18.54 -30.36 11.48
CA ALA A 302 18.93 -29.62 10.28
C ALA A 302 19.09 -30.49 9.03
N LEU A 303 19.56 -31.73 9.20
CA LEU A 303 19.73 -32.67 8.10
C LEU A 303 18.43 -33.37 7.67
N ARG A 304 17.41 -33.44 8.54
CA ARG A 304 16.14 -34.12 8.26
C ARG A 304 15.02 -33.22 7.75
N ILE A 305 15.10 -31.92 8.03
CA ILE A 305 14.03 -30.97 7.68
C ILE A 305 14.51 -29.93 6.65
N PRO A 306 13.61 -29.39 5.82
CA PRO A 306 13.93 -28.28 4.92
C PRO A 306 14.00 -26.96 5.71
N ALA A 307 15.02 -26.81 6.57
CA ALA A 307 15.17 -25.71 7.53
C ALA A 307 14.99 -24.32 6.91
N ARG A 308 15.48 -24.11 5.67
CA ARG A 308 15.31 -22.85 4.93
C ARG A 308 13.83 -22.55 4.63
N LYS A 309 13.05 -23.56 4.25
CA LYS A 309 11.61 -23.39 3.91
C LYS A 309 10.78 -23.17 5.17
N LEU A 310 11.09 -23.92 6.24
CA LEU A 310 10.40 -23.76 7.53
C LEU A 310 10.71 -22.39 8.16
N ALA A 311 11.95 -21.92 8.07
CA ALA A 311 12.30 -20.57 8.52
C ALA A 311 11.56 -19.50 7.70
N ALA A 312 11.41 -19.68 6.38
CA ALA A 312 10.62 -18.76 5.55
C ALA A 312 9.12 -18.79 5.91
N ALA A 313 8.57 -19.98 6.20
CA ALA A 313 7.18 -20.09 6.64
C ALA A 313 6.97 -19.42 8.02
N GLY A 314 7.86 -19.62 8.98
CA GLY A 314 7.80 -18.95 10.28
C GLY A 314 7.93 -17.43 10.17
N ALA A 315 8.82 -16.93 9.30
CA ALA A 315 8.94 -15.51 9.02
C ALA A 315 7.66 -14.94 8.36
N LEU A 316 6.99 -15.71 7.50
CA LEU A 316 5.71 -15.29 6.90
C LEU A 316 4.60 -15.20 7.95
N VAL A 317 4.53 -16.13 8.89
CA VAL A 317 3.60 -16.07 10.02
C VAL A 317 3.85 -14.82 10.87
N ALA A 318 5.12 -14.53 11.20
CA ALA A 318 5.50 -13.32 11.92
C ALA A 318 5.11 -12.02 11.15
N ALA A 319 5.34 -12.00 9.82
CA ALA A 319 4.92 -10.90 8.96
C ALA A 319 3.40 -10.67 9.00
N THR A 320 2.61 -11.77 8.97
CA THR A 320 1.15 -11.71 9.06
C THR A 320 0.68 -11.17 10.41
N GLY A 321 1.30 -11.62 11.50
CA GLY A 321 1.05 -11.09 12.85
C GLY A 321 1.37 -9.59 12.94
N TYR A 322 2.48 -9.16 12.35
CA TYR A 322 2.86 -7.75 12.34
C TYR A 322 1.94 -6.90 11.45
N LEU A 323 1.48 -7.41 10.31
CA LEU A 323 0.46 -6.75 9.49
C LEU A 323 -0.83 -6.52 10.29
N ALA A 324 -1.28 -7.52 11.04
CA ALA A 324 -2.46 -7.40 11.89
C ALA A 324 -2.24 -6.35 13.00
N LEU A 325 -1.12 -6.44 13.72
CA LEU A 325 -0.78 -5.53 14.81
C LEU A 325 -0.61 -4.07 14.34
N SER A 326 -0.10 -3.87 13.13
CA SER A 326 0.11 -2.54 12.53
C SER A 326 -1.18 -1.88 12.01
N GLY A 327 -2.31 -2.57 12.08
CA GLY A 327 -3.61 -2.07 11.65
C GLY A 327 -3.83 -2.05 10.14
N GLY A 328 -3.03 -2.80 9.37
CA GLY A 328 -3.27 -3.03 7.93
C GLY A 328 -3.32 -1.78 7.08
N ASN A 329 -2.47 -0.76 7.41
CA ASN A 329 -2.42 0.44 6.59
C ASN A 329 -1.87 0.12 5.18
N VAL A 330 -2.27 0.89 4.17
CA VAL A 330 -1.91 0.68 2.76
C VAL A 330 -0.38 0.54 2.54
N ALA A 331 0.44 1.23 3.33
CA ALA A 331 1.91 1.11 3.27
C ALA A 331 2.38 -0.26 3.79
N THR A 332 1.84 -0.71 4.92
CA THR A 332 2.19 -1.98 5.54
C THR A 332 1.69 -3.16 4.71
N GLU A 333 0.49 -3.08 4.13
CA GLU A 333 -0.03 -4.12 3.22
C GLU A 333 0.90 -4.32 2.02
N ARG A 334 1.37 -3.24 1.38
CA ARG A 334 2.32 -3.35 0.28
C ARG A 334 3.65 -3.99 0.70
N ALA A 335 4.19 -3.55 1.85
CA ALA A 335 5.41 -4.10 2.40
C ALA A 335 5.25 -5.61 2.70
N PHE A 336 4.12 -5.99 3.28
CA PHE A 336 3.78 -7.39 3.54
C PHE A 336 3.71 -8.20 2.24
N ILE A 337 3.00 -7.72 1.21
CA ILE A 337 2.88 -8.42 -0.07
C ILE A 337 4.26 -8.64 -0.70
N MET A 338 5.12 -7.61 -0.71
CA MET A 338 6.48 -7.74 -1.25
C MET A 338 7.31 -8.78 -0.50
N VAL A 339 7.27 -8.77 0.83
CA VAL A 339 7.99 -9.72 1.69
C VAL A 339 7.39 -11.12 1.57
N ALA A 340 6.07 -11.25 1.55
CA ALA A 340 5.39 -12.53 1.38
C ALA A 340 5.77 -13.19 0.04
N VAL A 341 5.78 -12.43 -1.06
CA VAL A 341 6.23 -12.93 -2.38
C VAL A 341 7.69 -13.38 -2.32
N ALA A 342 8.57 -12.63 -1.64
CA ALA A 342 9.97 -12.99 -1.49
C ALA A 342 10.15 -14.28 -0.64
N LEU A 343 9.41 -14.42 0.46
CA LEU A 343 9.44 -15.62 1.31
C LEU A 343 8.86 -16.83 0.58
N CYS A 344 7.75 -16.67 -0.14
CA CYS A 344 7.19 -17.71 -1.00
C CYS A 344 8.17 -18.15 -2.09
N ALA A 345 8.90 -17.21 -2.70
CA ALA A 345 9.94 -17.55 -3.67
C ALA A 345 11.04 -18.43 -3.04
N ILE A 346 11.45 -18.15 -1.79
CA ILE A 346 12.38 -19.01 -1.04
C ILE A 346 11.80 -20.42 -0.82
N MET A 347 10.51 -20.51 -0.47
CA MET A 347 9.85 -21.82 -0.22
C MET A 347 9.79 -22.68 -1.49
N VAL A 348 9.64 -22.05 -2.67
CA VAL A 348 9.65 -22.76 -3.96
C VAL A 348 11.03 -22.79 -4.64
N ASN A 349 12.11 -22.54 -3.89
CA ASN A 349 13.49 -22.52 -4.36
C ASN A 349 13.77 -21.56 -5.53
N ARG A 350 13.09 -20.41 -5.53
CA ARG A 350 13.33 -19.33 -6.50
C ARG A 350 14.06 -18.15 -5.86
N ARG A 351 14.58 -17.26 -6.71
CA ARG A 351 15.25 -16.03 -6.25
C ARG A 351 14.22 -15.09 -5.62
N ALA A 352 14.40 -14.76 -4.33
CA ALA A 352 13.51 -13.87 -3.58
C ALA A 352 13.58 -12.42 -4.10
N ILE A 353 14.79 -11.93 -4.39
CA ILE A 353 15.03 -10.57 -4.90
C ILE A 353 15.25 -10.68 -6.41
N SER A 354 14.20 -10.36 -7.18
CA SER A 354 14.21 -10.38 -8.64
C SER A 354 13.11 -9.47 -9.19
N LEU A 355 13.28 -8.93 -10.40
CA LEU A 355 12.24 -8.13 -11.07
C LEU A 355 10.92 -8.90 -11.21
N ARG A 356 10.99 -10.22 -11.41
CA ARG A 356 9.81 -11.07 -11.43
C ARG A 356 9.05 -11.08 -10.10
N ALA A 357 9.75 -11.13 -8.96
CA ALA A 357 9.12 -11.04 -7.64
C ALA A 357 8.46 -9.67 -7.44
N VAL A 358 9.12 -8.59 -7.86
CA VAL A 358 8.54 -7.24 -7.84
C VAL A 358 7.29 -7.16 -8.72
N ALA A 359 7.33 -7.73 -9.93
CA ALA A 359 6.18 -7.77 -10.83
C ALA A 359 4.99 -8.56 -10.24
N ILE A 360 5.26 -9.70 -9.58
CA ILE A 360 4.21 -10.47 -8.87
C ILE A 360 3.60 -9.63 -7.77
N ALA A 361 4.42 -8.99 -6.94
CA ALA A 361 3.92 -8.16 -5.85
C ALA A 361 3.11 -6.96 -6.36
N ALA A 362 3.57 -6.27 -7.42
CA ALA A 362 2.83 -5.19 -8.06
C ALA A 362 1.48 -5.66 -8.61
N THR A 363 1.46 -6.80 -9.28
CA THR A 363 0.24 -7.40 -9.81
C THR A 363 -0.76 -7.72 -8.69
N ILE A 364 -0.30 -8.33 -7.59
CA ILE A 364 -1.17 -8.63 -6.43
C ILE A 364 -1.76 -7.35 -5.84
N VAL A 365 -0.94 -6.31 -5.62
CA VAL A 365 -1.42 -5.03 -5.08
C VAL A 365 -2.46 -4.40 -6.00
N LEU A 366 -2.22 -4.39 -7.33
CA LEU A 366 -3.14 -3.82 -8.30
C LEU A 366 -4.45 -4.61 -8.41
N ILE A 367 -4.42 -5.93 -8.22
CA ILE A 367 -5.63 -6.76 -8.19
C ILE A 367 -6.44 -6.48 -6.92
N LEU A 368 -5.80 -6.35 -5.77
CA LEU A 368 -6.48 -6.12 -4.50
C LEU A 368 -6.99 -4.68 -4.36
N ARG A 369 -6.21 -3.71 -4.84
CA ARG A 369 -6.48 -2.27 -4.72
C ARG A 369 -6.09 -1.54 -6.01
N PRO A 370 -6.90 -1.57 -7.05
CA PRO A 370 -6.61 -0.87 -8.32
C PRO A 370 -6.38 0.64 -8.13
N GLU A 371 -7.12 1.25 -7.20
CA GLU A 371 -7.01 2.66 -6.82
C GLU A 371 -5.62 3.05 -6.30
N ALA A 372 -4.85 2.09 -5.78
CA ALA A 372 -3.50 2.33 -5.28
C ALA A 372 -2.54 2.83 -6.38
N LEU A 373 -2.78 2.49 -7.65
CA LEU A 373 -1.98 2.95 -8.81
C LEU A 373 -1.79 4.46 -8.82
N LEU A 374 -2.83 5.21 -8.50
CA LEU A 374 -2.82 6.68 -8.55
C LEU A 374 -2.22 7.32 -7.29
N GLY A 375 -1.97 6.52 -6.26
CA GLY A 375 -1.42 7.01 -5.00
C GLY A 375 0.11 7.07 -5.02
N PRO A 376 0.72 8.15 -4.45
CA PRO A 376 2.17 8.30 -4.39
C PRO A 376 2.85 7.12 -3.69
N GLY A 377 2.17 6.52 -2.73
CA GLY A 377 2.70 5.39 -1.98
C GLY A 377 3.00 4.16 -2.83
N PHE A 378 2.11 3.76 -3.75
CA PHE A 378 2.35 2.68 -4.70
C PHE A 378 3.47 3.06 -5.67
N GLN A 379 3.36 4.22 -6.29
CA GLN A 379 4.30 4.68 -7.31
C GLN A 379 5.74 4.76 -6.77
N MET A 380 5.95 5.44 -5.64
CA MET A 380 7.28 5.57 -5.03
C MET A 380 7.85 4.23 -4.57
N SER A 381 7.02 3.39 -3.93
CA SER A 381 7.46 2.10 -3.40
C SER A 381 7.92 1.16 -4.52
N PHE A 382 7.13 1.04 -5.59
CA PHE A 382 7.50 0.16 -6.71
C PHE A 382 8.59 0.75 -7.60
N ALA A 383 8.65 2.08 -7.79
CA ALA A 383 9.75 2.73 -8.49
C ALA A 383 11.09 2.49 -7.77
N ALA A 384 11.15 2.74 -6.45
CA ALA A 384 12.35 2.50 -5.67
C ALA A 384 12.77 1.02 -5.68
N THR A 385 11.82 0.10 -5.43
CA THR A 385 12.13 -1.34 -5.36
C THR A 385 12.57 -1.88 -6.72
N THR A 386 11.91 -1.47 -7.81
CA THR A 386 12.29 -1.87 -9.18
C THR A 386 13.70 -1.37 -9.52
N ALA A 387 13.99 -0.10 -9.24
CA ALA A 387 15.30 0.49 -9.50
C ALA A 387 16.39 -0.21 -8.69
N LEU A 388 16.16 -0.45 -7.39
CA LEU A 388 17.11 -1.16 -6.53
C LEU A 388 17.37 -2.59 -7.03
N VAL A 389 16.31 -3.35 -7.31
CA VAL A 389 16.45 -4.74 -7.77
C VAL A 389 17.14 -4.81 -9.14
N ALA A 390 16.85 -3.87 -10.04
CA ALA A 390 17.49 -3.81 -11.35
C ALA A 390 18.99 -3.50 -11.22
N VAL A 391 19.35 -2.44 -10.49
CA VAL A 391 20.76 -1.99 -10.37
C VAL A 391 21.58 -3.02 -9.59
N PHE A 392 21.13 -3.46 -8.41
CA PHE A 392 21.87 -4.47 -7.65
C PHE A 392 21.87 -5.84 -8.34
N GLY A 393 20.84 -6.16 -9.11
CA GLY A 393 20.81 -7.34 -9.97
C GLY A 393 21.89 -7.27 -11.04
N PHE A 394 21.96 -6.16 -11.78
CA PHE A 394 22.97 -5.91 -12.80
C PHE A 394 24.40 -5.97 -12.22
N MET A 395 24.64 -5.25 -11.11
CA MET A 395 25.95 -5.26 -10.45
C MET A 395 26.40 -6.65 -10.02
N ARG A 396 25.48 -7.45 -9.48
CA ARG A 396 25.76 -8.82 -9.09
C ARG A 396 26.08 -9.70 -10.30
N ASP A 397 25.30 -9.58 -11.37
CA ASP A 397 25.44 -10.43 -12.55
C ASP A 397 26.74 -10.07 -13.32
N GLU A 398 27.13 -8.79 -13.35
CA GLU A 398 28.41 -8.29 -13.90
C GLU A 398 29.57 -8.36 -12.89
N ARG A 399 29.36 -8.90 -11.68
CA ARG A 399 30.37 -8.98 -10.62
C ARG A 399 31.03 -7.65 -10.25
N ILE A 400 30.29 -6.55 -10.39
CA ILE A 400 30.78 -5.21 -10.03
C ILE A 400 30.84 -5.09 -8.52
N SER A 401 32.00 -4.78 -7.97
CA SER A 401 32.18 -4.46 -6.55
C SER A 401 32.74 -3.06 -6.38
N PHE A 402 32.18 -2.29 -5.45
CA PHE A 402 32.66 -0.94 -5.15
C PHE A 402 33.55 -0.94 -3.93
N GLY A 403 34.79 -0.53 -4.10
CA GLY A 403 35.73 -0.26 -3.03
C GLY A 403 36.13 -1.48 -2.19
N PRO A 404 36.91 -1.25 -1.12
CA PRO A 404 37.36 -2.30 -0.22
C PRO A 404 36.20 -2.90 0.60
N LYS A 405 36.36 -4.17 0.98
CA LYS A 405 35.28 -4.95 1.67
C LYS A 405 34.72 -4.26 2.92
N TRP A 406 35.56 -3.57 3.68
CA TRP A 406 35.15 -2.88 4.90
C TRP A 406 34.27 -1.64 4.63
N LEU A 407 34.37 -1.03 3.46
CA LEU A 407 33.57 0.14 3.05
C LEU A 407 32.27 -0.23 2.32
N GLN A 408 32.14 -1.47 1.85
CA GLN A 408 30.98 -1.95 1.10
C GLN A 408 29.62 -1.73 1.78
N PRO A 409 29.46 -1.93 3.12
CA PRO A 409 28.20 -1.63 3.77
C PRO A 409 27.78 -0.15 3.66
N VAL A 410 28.73 0.77 3.87
CA VAL A 410 28.46 2.21 3.77
C VAL A 410 28.14 2.60 2.34
N LEU A 411 28.96 2.14 1.37
CA LEU A 411 28.72 2.38 -0.05
C LEU A 411 27.40 1.76 -0.51
N GLY A 412 27.01 0.60 0.02
CA GLY A 412 25.73 -0.04 -0.25
C GLY A 412 24.55 0.81 0.20
N VAL A 413 24.60 1.41 1.40
CA VAL A 413 23.57 2.31 1.92
C VAL A 413 23.50 3.60 1.07
N LEU A 414 24.65 4.20 0.75
CA LEU A 414 24.73 5.39 -0.10
C LEU A 414 24.13 5.14 -1.49
N LEU A 415 24.51 4.02 -2.11
CA LEU A 415 24.01 3.62 -3.42
C LEU A 415 22.49 3.36 -3.38
N ALA A 416 22.03 2.60 -2.39
CA ALA A 416 20.60 2.32 -2.21
C ALA A 416 19.80 3.61 -2.00
N SER A 417 20.30 4.53 -1.17
CA SER A 417 19.64 5.84 -0.94
C SER A 417 19.65 6.71 -2.20
N GLY A 418 20.75 6.74 -2.95
CA GLY A 418 20.85 7.49 -4.20
C GLY A 418 19.91 6.95 -5.28
N ILE A 419 19.92 5.63 -5.51
CA ILE A 419 19.05 4.97 -6.51
C ILE A 419 17.57 5.20 -6.15
N SER A 420 17.20 4.96 -4.90
CA SER A 420 15.83 5.17 -4.44
C SER A 420 15.41 6.63 -4.54
N GLY A 421 16.31 7.56 -4.17
CA GLY A 421 16.07 9.00 -4.27
C GLY A 421 15.79 9.44 -5.70
N ILE A 422 16.65 9.04 -6.65
CA ILE A 422 16.47 9.35 -8.08
C ILE A 422 15.18 8.75 -8.63
N ALA A 423 14.86 7.49 -8.28
CA ALA A 423 13.68 6.83 -8.76
C ALA A 423 12.37 7.43 -8.22
N THR A 424 12.40 7.98 -6.99
CA THR A 424 11.20 8.53 -6.34
C THR A 424 11.07 10.04 -6.47
N ALA A 425 12.15 10.77 -6.79
CA ALA A 425 12.15 12.24 -6.88
C ALA A 425 11.10 12.81 -7.86
N PRO A 426 10.90 12.28 -9.09
CA PRO A 426 9.87 12.79 -9.99
C PRO A 426 8.47 12.62 -9.43
N ILE A 427 8.21 11.52 -8.75
CA ILE A 427 6.91 11.21 -8.14
C ILE A 427 6.67 12.13 -6.93
N GLY A 428 7.71 12.31 -6.11
CA GLY A 428 7.68 13.23 -4.98
C GLY A 428 7.41 14.68 -5.40
N ALA A 429 8.10 15.14 -6.46
CA ALA A 429 7.88 16.46 -7.03
C ALA A 429 6.44 16.63 -7.55
N ALA A 430 5.90 15.62 -8.25
CA ALA A 430 4.56 15.68 -8.82
C ALA A 430 3.45 15.65 -7.76
N HIS A 431 3.60 14.90 -6.66
CA HIS A 431 2.55 14.73 -5.66
C HIS A 431 2.67 15.67 -4.45
N PHE A 432 3.88 16.09 -4.09
CA PHE A 432 4.13 16.85 -2.86
C PHE A 432 4.72 18.24 -3.11
N ASN A 433 4.98 18.59 -4.38
CA ASN A 433 5.65 19.85 -4.77
C ASN A 433 6.96 20.09 -3.99
N ALA A 434 7.64 19.01 -3.61
CA ALA A 434 8.84 19.05 -2.78
C ALA A 434 9.91 18.10 -3.29
N VAL A 435 11.15 18.55 -3.22
CA VAL A 435 12.35 17.73 -3.49
C VAL A 435 13.25 17.80 -2.26
N SER A 436 13.64 16.65 -1.75
CA SER A 436 14.50 16.58 -0.58
C SER A 436 15.95 16.89 -0.92
N HIS A 437 16.52 17.89 -0.26
CA HIS A 437 17.94 18.24 -0.39
C HIS A 437 18.85 17.42 0.51
N TYR A 438 18.39 17.07 1.71
CA TYR A 438 19.18 16.41 2.77
C TYR A 438 18.86 14.91 2.95
N GLY A 439 17.92 14.36 2.17
CA GLY A 439 17.44 12.99 2.35
C GLY A 439 18.54 11.92 2.29
N LEU A 440 19.58 12.12 1.46
CA LEU A 440 20.69 11.18 1.36
C LEU A 440 21.52 11.13 2.66
N LEU A 441 21.84 12.29 3.25
CA LEU A 441 22.58 12.39 4.52
C LEU A 441 21.73 11.89 5.68
N ALA A 442 20.46 12.30 5.71
CA ALA A 442 19.52 11.86 6.75
C ALA A 442 19.35 10.34 6.75
N ASN A 443 19.19 9.72 5.58
CA ASN A 443 19.09 8.27 5.45
C ASN A 443 20.39 7.53 5.83
N LEU A 444 21.56 8.10 5.50
CA LEU A 444 22.85 7.50 5.84
C LEU A 444 23.01 7.35 7.37
N LEU A 445 22.50 8.33 8.13
CA LEU A 445 22.57 8.30 9.58
C LEU A 445 21.43 7.48 10.20
N SER A 446 20.20 7.63 9.69
CA SER A 446 19.00 7.07 10.30
C SER A 446 18.76 5.60 9.99
N VAL A 447 19.05 5.14 8.76
CA VAL A 447 18.75 3.76 8.35
C VAL A 447 19.55 2.72 9.16
N PRO A 448 20.87 2.89 9.45
CA PRO A 448 21.59 1.97 10.31
C PRO A 448 21.04 1.94 11.75
N VAL A 449 20.66 3.12 12.29
CA VAL A 449 20.09 3.22 13.64
C VAL A 449 18.74 2.52 13.73
N MET A 450 17.90 2.67 12.71
CA MET A 450 16.59 2.00 12.66
C MET A 450 16.71 0.47 12.75
N GLY A 451 17.77 -0.12 12.17
CA GLY A 451 18.04 -1.55 12.29
C GLY A 451 18.27 -2.04 13.72
N SER A 452 18.64 -1.14 14.64
CA SER A 452 18.85 -1.45 16.06
C SER A 452 17.61 -1.15 16.92
N VAL A 453 16.70 -0.29 16.44
CA VAL A 453 15.50 0.15 17.16
C VAL A 453 14.29 -0.76 16.86
N VAL A 454 14.23 -1.34 15.68
CA VAL A 454 13.18 -2.24 15.21
C VAL A 454 13.54 -3.69 15.46
#